data_06fecda6d941aed9d5f99736225a1398
#
_entry.id   06fecda6d941aed9d5f99736225a1398
#
_cell.length_a   1.000
_cell.length_b   1.000
_cell.length_c   1.000
_cell.angle_alpha   90.00
_cell.angle_beta   90.00
_cell.angle_gamma   90.00
#
_symmetry.space_group_name_H-M   'P 1'
#
loop_
_entity.id
_entity.type
_entity.pdbx_description
1 polymer ?
#
loop_
_entity_poly.entity_id
_entity_poly.type
_entity_poly.pdbx_seq_one_letter_code
_entity_poly.pdbx_strand_id
1 'polypeptide(L)'
;FSRDSRPGDFEWPNNTNRLLPWVFNDLKELTDTRYPGIPSNAAPSTLGDALLLELTNGEYLFAKAIAGRNSLSWLQVNDNGSVTLYVSTLGKDYLKPEVPLLLIRQGKDIYSTIRQAYQALMKNTEAADLKSRTAKEYFEAFRYLGWCTWEHYHDDINESKIINDMKTIEASGIPIRYVLIDDGHLAHKNRQLTGFIPDKQRFPSGWKKIMSYKKENKIKWIGLWYSLSGYWMGLSPENGFPQVVRQA
;
A
#
# COMPACT_ATOMS: atom_id res chain seq x y z
N PHE A 1 19.06 19.24 7.31
CA PHE A 1 18.35 18.16 7.99
C PHE A 1 19.31 16.97 8.07
N SER A 2 19.66 16.54 9.27
CA SER A 2 20.44 15.32 9.49
C SER A 2 19.63 14.11 8.97
N ARG A 3 20.30 13.00 8.67
CA ARG A 3 19.68 11.74 8.25
C ARG A 3 18.67 11.17 9.24
N ASP A 4 18.54 11.77 10.40
CA ASP A 4 17.61 11.37 11.45
C ASP A 4 16.30 12.16 11.29
N SER A 5 15.21 11.44 11.10
CA SER A 5 13.86 11.99 11.18
C SER A 5 13.70 12.69 12.54
N ARG A 6 13.43 13.99 12.54
CA ARG A 6 13.10 14.73 13.76
C ARG A 6 11.59 14.69 13.94
N PRO A 7 11.09 14.19 15.09
CA PRO A 7 9.68 14.28 15.39
C PRO A 7 9.30 15.75 15.60
N GLY A 8 8.20 16.16 15.00
CA GLY A 8 7.53 17.40 15.33
C GLY A 8 6.27 17.06 16.13
N ASP A 9 6.19 17.50 17.37
CA ASP A 9 5.03 17.28 18.19
C ASP A 9 3.87 18.17 17.70
N PHE A 10 2.73 17.54 17.49
CA PHE A 10 1.49 18.21 17.13
C PHE A 10 0.46 17.92 18.24
N GLU A 11 0.03 18.96 18.94
CA GLU A 11 -1.01 18.84 19.94
C GLU A 11 -2.39 18.85 19.28
N TRP A 12 -3.18 17.83 19.59
CA TRP A 12 -4.56 17.76 19.17
C TRP A 12 -5.41 18.77 19.90
N PRO A 13 -6.46 19.30 19.25
CA PRO A 13 -7.41 20.15 19.94
C PRO A 13 -7.95 19.46 21.18
N ASN A 14 -7.93 20.14 22.33
CA ASN A 14 -8.47 19.64 23.60
C ASN A 14 -9.97 19.29 23.55
N ASN A 15 -10.65 19.64 22.46
CA ASN A 15 -12.06 19.38 22.21
C ASN A 15 -12.29 18.11 21.35
N THR A 16 -11.32 17.23 21.22
CA THR A 16 -11.51 15.95 20.52
C THR A 16 -12.40 15.03 21.35
N ASN A 17 -13.51 14.57 20.75
CA ASN A 17 -14.43 13.64 21.39
C ASN A 17 -13.99 12.19 21.22
N ARG A 18 -13.62 11.83 19.99
CA ARG A 18 -13.06 10.51 19.67
C ARG A 18 -12.16 10.56 18.42
N LEU A 19 -11.19 9.67 18.42
CA LEU A 19 -10.41 9.34 17.23
C LEU A 19 -11.21 8.33 16.40
N LEU A 20 -11.44 8.65 15.13
CA LEU A 20 -12.03 7.74 14.17
C LEU A 20 -10.89 7.20 13.28
N PRO A 21 -10.42 5.97 13.51
CA PRO A 21 -9.36 5.42 12.71
C PRO A 21 -9.86 5.15 11.29
N TRP A 22 -9.34 5.89 10.34
CA TRP A 22 -9.69 5.73 8.92
C TRP A 22 -8.94 4.57 8.26
N VAL A 23 -7.77 4.25 8.77
CA VAL A 23 -6.86 3.22 8.21
C VAL A 23 -6.63 2.06 9.20
N PHE A 24 -7.00 2.22 10.47
CA PHE A 24 -6.76 1.24 11.52
C PHE A 24 -8.09 0.72 12.06
N ASN A 25 -8.30 -0.59 12.02
CA ASN A 25 -9.52 -1.18 12.53
C ASN A 25 -9.63 -1.15 14.06
N ASP A 26 -8.51 -1.23 14.76
CA ASP A 26 -8.44 -1.02 16.20
C ASP A 26 -6.98 -0.76 16.60
N LEU A 27 -6.75 0.15 17.56
CA LEU A 27 -5.46 0.36 18.20
C LEU A 27 -4.94 -0.93 18.87
N LYS A 28 -5.82 -1.82 19.31
CA LYS A 28 -5.46 -3.13 19.87
C LYS A 28 -5.06 -4.16 18.82
N GLU A 29 -5.64 -4.15 17.63
CA GLU A 29 -5.28 -5.10 16.57
C GLU A 29 -3.87 -4.90 16.03
N LEU A 30 -3.35 -3.69 16.06
CA LEU A 30 -1.96 -3.39 15.70
C LEU A 30 -0.94 -3.85 16.75
N THR A 31 -1.37 -4.07 18.00
CA THR A 31 -0.53 -4.63 19.06
C THR A 31 -0.46 -6.16 19.03
N ASP A 32 -1.31 -6.81 18.22
CA ASP A 32 -1.34 -8.25 18.11
C ASP A 32 -0.16 -8.74 17.27
N THR A 33 0.67 -9.54 17.89
CA THR A 33 1.95 -10.11 17.41
C THR A 33 1.84 -11.02 16.17
N ARG A 34 0.75 -10.94 15.41
CA ARG A 34 0.49 -11.78 14.22
C ARG A 34 1.27 -11.39 12.97
N TYR A 35 2.09 -10.35 13.01
CA TYR A 35 3.04 -10.05 11.93
C TYR A 35 4.47 -10.40 12.37
N PRO A 36 4.94 -11.64 12.14
CA PRO A 36 6.32 -12.00 12.42
C PRO A 36 7.23 -11.25 11.43
N GLY A 37 7.95 -10.27 11.92
CA GLY A 37 8.91 -9.49 11.12
C GLY A 37 9.02 -8.02 11.51
N ILE A 38 8.13 -7.51 12.35
CA ILE A 38 8.35 -6.23 13.03
C ILE A 38 9.15 -6.56 14.29
N PRO A 39 10.32 -5.90 14.53
CA PRO A 39 11.08 -6.12 15.74
C PRO A 39 10.18 -5.93 16.97
N SER A 40 10.21 -6.89 17.92
CA SER A 40 9.39 -6.89 19.13
C SER A 40 9.67 -5.72 20.09
N ASN A 41 10.67 -4.91 19.80
CA ASN A 41 11.04 -3.68 20.53
C ASN A 41 10.59 -2.39 19.80
N ALA A 42 10.02 -2.50 18.61
CA ALA A 42 9.20 -1.41 18.10
C ALA A 42 7.88 -1.48 18.87
N ALA A 43 7.68 -0.57 19.85
CA ALA A 43 6.36 -0.35 20.39
C ALA A 43 5.37 -0.28 19.25
N PRO A 44 4.16 -0.83 19.36
CA PRO A 44 3.18 -0.78 18.30
C PRO A 44 2.83 0.67 18.06
N SER A 45 3.66 1.31 17.26
CA SER A 45 3.43 2.65 16.80
C SER A 45 2.35 2.54 15.75
N THR A 46 1.19 3.08 16.05
CA THR A 46 0.11 3.28 15.11
C THR A 46 0.57 4.27 14.05
N LEU A 47 1.35 3.77 13.09
CA LEU A 47 1.78 4.53 11.94
C LEU A 47 0.63 4.63 10.95
N GLY A 48 0.33 5.83 10.50
CA GLY A 48 -0.71 6.08 9.52
C GLY A 48 -0.41 7.27 8.63
N ASP A 49 -1.10 7.32 7.53
CA ASP A 49 -1.01 8.44 6.61
C ASP A 49 -2.17 9.42 6.76
N ALA A 50 -3.19 9.07 7.53
CA ALA A 50 -4.34 9.93 7.78
C ALA A 50 -4.97 9.65 9.15
N LEU A 51 -5.58 10.70 9.73
CA LEU A 51 -6.38 10.64 10.95
C LEU A 51 -7.71 11.37 10.72
N LEU A 52 -8.75 10.83 11.29
CA LEU A 52 -10.07 11.47 11.35
C LEU A 52 -10.52 11.57 12.79
N LEU A 53 -10.83 12.77 13.23
CA LEU A 53 -11.32 13.06 14.59
C LEU A 53 -12.74 13.57 14.51
N GLU A 54 -13.59 13.11 15.43
CA GLU A 54 -14.85 13.75 15.77
C GLU A 54 -14.62 14.72 16.93
N LEU A 55 -15.00 15.96 16.75
CA LEU A 55 -14.82 17.01 17.73
C LEU A 55 -16.08 17.11 18.64
N THR A 56 -15.93 17.68 19.83
CA THR A 56 -17.02 17.82 20.81
C THR A 56 -18.17 18.69 20.31
N ASN A 57 -17.94 19.55 19.33
CA ASN A 57 -18.96 20.37 18.68
C ASN A 57 -19.71 19.65 17.54
N GLY A 58 -19.44 18.35 17.33
CA GLY A 58 -20.07 17.55 16.27
C GLY A 58 -19.46 17.77 14.88
N GLU A 59 -18.36 18.49 14.76
CA GLU A 59 -17.59 18.59 13.52
C GLU A 59 -16.53 17.51 13.43
N TYR A 60 -15.92 17.38 12.24
CA TYR A 60 -14.87 16.41 11.96
C TYR A 60 -13.60 17.15 11.57
N LEU A 61 -12.46 16.68 12.07
CA LEU A 61 -11.15 17.13 11.65
C LEU A 61 -10.44 15.97 10.94
N PHE A 62 -10.05 16.19 9.70
CA PHE A 62 -9.28 15.25 8.89
C PHE A 62 -7.87 15.78 8.73
N ALA A 63 -6.88 14.98 9.15
CA ALA A 63 -5.46 15.25 8.99
C ALA A 63 -4.84 14.19 8.06
N LYS A 64 -4.13 14.63 7.03
CA LYS A 64 -3.50 13.77 6.02
C LYS A 64 -2.01 14.11 5.90
N ALA A 65 -1.15 13.15 6.23
CA ALA A 65 0.27 13.23 5.93
C ALA A 65 0.49 13.18 4.42
N ILE A 66 1.42 13.99 3.91
CA ILE A 66 1.61 14.18 2.47
C ILE A 66 2.88 13.49 2.00
N ALA A 67 2.74 12.59 1.02
CA ALA A 67 3.84 12.10 0.23
C ALA A 67 4.11 13.11 -0.91
N GLY A 68 5.25 13.75 -0.86
CA GLY A 68 5.73 14.65 -1.90
C GLY A 68 6.57 13.92 -2.94
N ARG A 69 7.13 14.68 -3.89
CA ARG A 69 8.03 14.12 -4.92
C ARG A 69 9.35 13.60 -4.35
N ASN A 70 9.86 14.22 -3.28
CA ASN A 70 11.14 13.91 -2.67
C ASN A 70 11.04 13.75 -1.15
N SER A 71 9.86 13.62 -0.62
CA SER A 71 9.61 13.45 0.81
C SER A 71 8.45 12.51 1.05
N LEU A 72 8.52 11.81 2.14
CA LEU A 72 7.45 10.98 2.68
C LEU A 72 7.16 11.43 4.09
N SER A 73 5.90 11.66 4.42
CA SER A 73 5.49 11.93 5.79
C SER A 73 4.44 10.93 6.26
N TRP A 74 4.42 10.69 7.57
CA TRP A 74 3.45 9.82 8.22
C TRP A 74 3.18 10.30 9.64
N LEU A 75 2.08 9.85 10.19
CA LEU A 75 1.62 10.17 11.54
C LEU A 75 1.81 8.95 12.44
N GLN A 76 2.18 9.22 13.69
CA GLN A 76 2.21 8.23 14.75
C GLN A 76 1.38 8.73 15.92
N VAL A 77 0.41 7.93 16.35
CA VAL A 77 -0.32 8.18 17.59
C VAL A 77 0.45 7.52 18.73
N ASN A 78 0.77 8.29 19.76
CA ASN A 78 1.52 7.84 20.91
C ASN A 78 0.57 7.45 22.06
N ASP A 79 1.06 6.64 23.00
CA ASP A 79 0.29 6.15 24.15
C ASP A 79 -0.23 7.28 25.06
N ASN A 80 0.42 8.42 25.08
CA ASN A 80 0.00 9.61 25.84
C ASN A 80 -1.09 10.44 25.12
N GLY A 81 -1.58 9.99 23.95
CA GLY A 81 -2.56 10.68 23.14
C GLY A 81 -2.00 11.79 22.25
N SER A 82 -0.68 12.02 22.24
CA SER A 82 -0.06 12.93 21.30
C SER A 82 0.10 12.29 19.92
N VAL A 83 0.26 13.11 18.89
CA VAL A 83 0.54 12.64 17.53
C VAL A 83 1.82 13.27 17.03
N THR A 84 2.71 12.43 16.58
CA THR A 84 3.98 12.84 15.99
C THR A 84 3.90 12.77 14.47
N LEU A 85 4.32 13.83 13.80
CA LEU A 85 4.52 13.87 12.35
C LEU A 85 5.96 13.53 12.03
N TYR A 86 6.17 12.44 11.34
CA TYR A 86 7.48 12.03 10.81
C TYR A 86 7.64 12.46 9.38
N VAL A 87 8.86 12.81 9.01
CA VAL A 87 9.23 13.21 7.66
C VAL A 87 10.54 12.54 7.28
N SER A 88 10.57 11.95 6.08
CA SER A 88 11.78 11.39 5.47
C SER A 88 11.99 12.01 4.10
N THR A 89 13.22 12.35 3.78
CA THR A 89 13.65 12.76 2.43
C THR A 89 14.13 11.57 1.59
N LEU A 90 13.92 10.34 2.07
CA LEU A 90 14.38 9.10 1.41
C LEU A 90 15.89 9.09 1.15
N GLY A 91 16.67 9.67 2.08
CA GLY A 91 18.12 9.77 1.98
C GLY A 91 18.64 10.82 1.00
N LYS A 92 17.77 11.67 0.45
CA LYS A 92 18.16 12.78 -0.42
C LYS A 92 18.33 14.06 0.39
N ASP A 93 19.28 14.90 -0.05
CA ASP A 93 19.37 16.27 0.44
C ASP A 93 18.17 17.06 -0.11
N TYR A 94 17.43 17.70 0.79
CA TYR A 94 16.28 18.49 0.40
C TYR A 94 16.68 19.95 0.30
N LEU A 95 16.61 20.49 -0.91
CA LEU A 95 17.07 21.85 -1.20
C LEU A 95 15.96 22.92 -1.18
N LYS A 96 14.69 22.50 -1.09
CA LYS A 96 13.57 23.44 -1.05
C LYS A 96 13.22 23.82 0.39
N PRO A 97 13.05 25.11 0.70
CA PRO A 97 12.73 25.58 2.04
C PRO A 97 11.31 25.22 2.48
N GLU A 98 10.39 25.01 1.53
CA GLU A 98 8.98 24.75 1.80
C GLU A 98 8.54 23.43 1.17
N VAL A 99 8.02 22.53 2.00
CA VAL A 99 7.48 21.22 1.63
C VAL A 99 6.14 21.04 2.32
N PRO A 100 5.08 20.70 1.60
CA PRO A 100 3.83 20.34 2.24
C PRO A 100 3.97 18.98 2.94
N LEU A 101 3.81 18.95 4.25
CA LEU A 101 3.99 17.76 5.08
C LEU A 101 2.67 17.22 5.62
N LEU A 102 1.75 18.12 5.94
CA LEU A 102 0.48 17.79 6.56
C LEU A 102 -0.61 18.71 6.01
N LEU A 103 -1.75 18.14 5.69
CA LEU A 103 -2.96 18.86 5.36
C LEU A 103 -3.99 18.59 6.44
N ILE A 104 -4.58 19.66 7.00
CA ILE A 104 -5.65 19.58 7.98
C ILE A 104 -6.89 20.26 7.40
N ARG A 105 -8.04 19.60 7.55
CA ARG A 105 -9.34 20.14 7.15
C ARG A 105 -10.38 19.84 8.22
N GLN A 106 -11.20 20.84 8.55
CA GLN A 106 -12.33 20.71 9.45
C GLN A 106 -13.63 20.96 8.69
N GLY A 107 -14.69 20.25 9.07
CA GLY A 107 -16.02 20.42 8.48
C GLY A 107 -17.09 19.60 9.20
N LYS A 108 -18.35 19.83 8.83
CA LYS A 108 -19.52 19.24 9.48
C LYS A 108 -19.89 17.85 8.94
N ASP A 109 -19.43 17.52 7.75
CA ASP A 109 -19.73 16.25 7.09
C ASP A 109 -18.43 15.55 6.72
N ILE A 110 -18.28 14.28 7.12
CA ILE A 110 -17.06 13.48 6.94
C ILE A 110 -16.65 13.44 5.47
N TYR A 111 -17.59 13.08 4.60
CA TYR A 111 -17.28 12.83 3.18
C TYR A 111 -16.91 14.11 2.44
N SER A 112 -17.60 15.21 2.75
CA SER A 112 -17.27 16.52 2.15
C SER A 112 -15.95 17.05 2.68
N THR A 113 -15.64 16.87 3.95
CA THR A 113 -14.38 17.29 4.58
C THR A 113 -13.19 16.56 3.95
N ILE A 114 -13.27 15.24 3.82
CA ILE A 114 -12.23 14.43 3.17
C ILE A 114 -12.09 14.80 1.69
N ARG A 115 -13.21 14.95 0.97
CA ARG A 115 -13.20 15.34 -0.44
C ARG A 115 -12.50 16.67 -0.67
N GLN A 116 -12.83 17.68 0.14
CA GLN A 116 -12.23 19.00 0.06
C GLN A 116 -10.74 18.99 0.41
N ALA A 117 -10.34 18.13 1.38
CA ALA A 117 -8.94 17.92 1.71
C ALA A 117 -8.16 17.39 0.49
N TYR A 118 -8.64 16.33 -0.16
CA TYR A 118 -8.00 15.80 -1.37
C TYR A 118 -8.03 16.78 -2.55
N GLN A 119 -9.10 17.57 -2.70
CA GLN A 119 -9.14 18.61 -3.72
C GLN A 119 -8.09 19.71 -3.50
N ALA A 120 -7.85 20.08 -2.25
CA ALA A 120 -6.78 21.02 -1.91
C ALA A 120 -5.39 20.40 -2.17
N LEU A 121 -5.20 19.14 -1.82
CA LEU A 121 -3.94 18.43 -2.06
C LEU A 121 -3.63 18.31 -3.55
N MET A 122 -4.62 17.98 -4.38
CA MET A 122 -4.44 17.87 -5.84
C MET A 122 -4.05 19.20 -6.52
N LYS A 123 -4.29 20.32 -5.87
CA LYS A 123 -3.87 21.65 -6.36
C LYS A 123 -2.42 21.98 -5.98
N ASN A 124 -1.82 21.22 -5.08
CA ASN A 124 -0.45 21.45 -4.64
C ASN A 124 0.53 20.71 -5.57
N THR A 125 1.36 21.49 -6.27
CA THR A 125 2.31 20.96 -7.26
C THR A 125 3.49 20.18 -6.65
N GLU A 126 3.75 20.34 -5.36
CA GLU A 126 4.80 19.63 -4.63
C GLU A 126 4.30 18.29 -4.05
N ALA A 127 2.98 18.10 -3.95
CA ALA A 127 2.42 16.77 -3.70
C ALA A 127 2.67 15.87 -4.93
N ALA A 128 2.68 14.56 -4.72
CA ALA A 128 2.75 13.60 -5.82
C ALA A 128 1.62 13.89 -6.82
N ASP A 129 1.82 13.50 -8.10
CA ASP A 129 0.85 13.74 -9.18
C ASP A 129 -0.49 13.02 -8.94
N LEU A 130 -1.25 13.55 -7.99
CA LEU A 130 -2.55 13.03 -7.60
C LEU A 130 -3.60 13.41 -8.62
N LYS A 131 -4.38 12.43 -9.04
CA LYS A 131 -5.55 12.64 -9.89
C LYS A 131 -6.81 12.23 -9.14
N SER A 132 -7.89 12.98 -9.34
CA SER A 132 -9.21 12.53 -8.87
C SER A 132 -9.59 11.20 -9.51
N ARG A 133 -10.47 10.45 -8.87
CA ARG A 133 -10.98 9.19 -9.44
C ARG A 133 -11.58 9.39 -10.83
N THR A 134 -12.29 10.47 -11.05
CA THR A 134 -12.93 10.82 -12.33
C THR A 134 -11.94 11.23 -13.42
N ALA A 135 -10.73 11.65 -13.05
CA ALA A 135 -9.66 12.00 -13.98
C ALA A 135 -8.70 10.85 -14.28
N LYS A 136 -8.94 9.66 -13.69
CA LYS A 136 -8.16 8.46 -13.95
C LYS A 136 -8.87 7.63 -15.01
N GLU A 137 -8.10 7.08 -15.94
CA GLU A 137 -8.58 6.05 -16.83
C GLU A 137 -8.89 4.79 -16.02
N TYR A 138 -10.07 4.22 -16.24
CA TYR A 138 -10.48 3.00 -15.57
C TYR A 138 -9.95 1.80 -16.34
N PHE A 139 -9.09 1.03 -15.71
CA PHE A 139 -8.52 -0.16 -16.35
C PHE A 139 -9.62 -1.15 -16.73
N GLU A 140 -9.66 -1.52 -18.00
CA GLU A 140 -10.76 -2.31 -18.58
C GLU A 140 -11.00 -3.64 -17.84
N ALA A 141 -9.95 -4.34 -17.42
CA ALA A 141 -10.09 -5.62 -16.73
C ALA A 141 -11.00 -5.55 -15.48
N PHE A 142 -10.97 -4.42 -14.75
CA PHE A 142 -11.77 -4.25 -13.53
C PHE A 142 -13.25 -3.96 -13.78
N ARG A 143 -13.69 -3.92 -15.03
CA ARG A 143 -15.12 -3.88 -15.39
C ARG A 143 -15.77 -5.26 -15.39
N TYR A 144 -15.00 -6.31 -15.23
CA TYR A 144 -15.43 -7.70 -15.29
C TYR A 144 -15.14 -8.43 -13.99
N LEU A 145 -15.74 -9.60 -13.82
CA LEU A 145 -15.37 -10.50 -12.74
C LEU A 145 -13.94 -10.99 -12.91
N GLY A 146 -13.22 -11.05 -11.83
CA GLY A 146 -11.88 -11.62 -11.75
C GLY A 146 -11.82 -12.73 -10.72
N TRP A 147 -10.82 -13.56 -10.84
CA TRP A 147 -10.46 -14.54 -9.84
C TRP A 147 -9.02 -14.31 -9.35
N CYS A 148 -8.83 -14.40 -8.03
CA CYS A 148 -7.53 -14.27 -7.39
C CYS A 148 -7.11 -15.62 -6.78
N THR A 149 -5.85 -15.99 -6.90
CA THR A 149 -5.35 -17.28 -6.40
C THR A 149 -5.27 -17.31 -4.87
N TRP A 150 -5.22 -16.16 -4.20
CA TRP A 150 -4.94 -16.06 -2.75
C TRP A 150 -5.91 -16.85 -1.89
N GLU A 151 -7.21 -16.65 -2.07
CA GLU A 151 -8.22 -17.30 -1.23
C GLU A 151 -8.28 -18.84 -1.40
N HIS A 152 -7.74 -19.35 -2.51
CA HIS A 152 -7.72 -20.78 -2.77
C HIS A 152 -6.43 -21.46 -2.32
N TYR A 153 -5.28 -20.80 -2.53
CA TYR A 153 -3.97 -21.43 -2.35
C TYR A 153 -3.04 -20.69 -1.40
N HIS A 154 -3.36 -19.45 -1.03
CA HIS A 154 -2.39 -18.55 -0.44
C HIS A 154 -1.11 -18.51 -1.29
N ASP A 155 0.04 -18.75 -0.72
CA ASP A 155 1.33 -18.77 -1.41
C ASP A 155 1.72 -20.15 -2.01
N ASP A 156 0.88 -21.19 -1.81
CA ASP A 156 1.12 -22.54 -2.36
C ASP A 156 0.60 -22.68 -3.79
N ILE A 157 1.10 -21.84 -4.69
CA ILE A 157 0.75 -21.84 -6.11
C ILE A 157 1.87 -22.39 -6.98
N ASN A 158 1.49 -22.94 -8.12
CA ASN A 158 2.39 -23.34 -9.18
C ASN A 158 1.72 -23.31 -10.56
N GLU A 159 2.52 -23.47 -11.61
CA GLU A 159 2.06 -23.42 -12.99
C GLU A 159 0.87 -24.37 -13.27
N SER A 160 0.93 -25.60 -12.77
CA SER A 160 -0.10 -26.61 -13.05
C SER A 160 -1.41 -26.28 -12.35
N LYS A 161 -1.37 -25.85 -11.08
CA LYS A 161 -2.56 -25.44 -10.32
C LYS A 161 -3.29 -24.33 -11.05
N ILE A 162 -2.57 -23.27 -11.40
CA ILE A 162 -3.17 -22.10 -12.08
C ILE A 162 -3.80 -22.49 -13.42
N ILE A 163 -3.11 -23.30 -14.22
CA ILE A 163 -3.65 -23.76 -15.50
C ILE A 163 -4.92 -24.59 -15.32
N ASN A 164 -4.95 -25.47 -14.33
CA ASN A 164 -6.14 -26.27 -14.03
C ASN A 164 -7.33 -25.40 -13.64
N ASP A 165 -7.09 -24.40 -12.79
CA ASP A 165 -8.15 -23.50 -12.37
C ASP A 165 -8.64 -22.62 -13.53
N MET A 166 -7.76 -22.13 -14.38
CA MET A 166 -8.17 -21.41 -15.59
C MET A 166 -9.06 -22.26 -16.48
N LYS A 167 -8.78 -23.56 -16.64
CA LYS A 167 -9.63 -24.50 -17.37
C LYS A 167 -10.99 -24.71 -16.68
N THR A 168 -10.98 -24.89 -15.37
CA THR A 168 -12.19 -25.05 -14.56
C THR A 168 -13.08 -23.81 -14.64
N ILE A 169 -12.49 -22.62 -14.51
CA ILE A 169 -13.18 -21.34 -14.66
C ILE A 169 -13.82 -21.24 -16.04
N GLU A 170 -13.07 -21.55 -17.11
CA GLU A 170 -13.62 -21.50 -18.46
C GLU A 170 -14.75 -22.51 -18.68
N ALA A 171 -14.67 -23.70 -18.08
CA ALA A 171 -15.70 -24.73 -18.15
C ALA A 171 -16.95 -24.42 -17.32
N SER A 172 -16.82 -23.64 -16.25
CA SER A 172 -17.95 -23.28 -15.36
C SER A 172 -18.98 -22.38 -16.00
N GLY A 173 -18.65 -21.69 -17.10
CA GLY A 173 -19.52 -20.70 -17.72
C GLY A 173 -19.62 -19.37 -16.97
N ILE A 174 -18.95 -19.22 -15.81
CA ILE A 174 -18.89 -17.95 -15.09
C ILE A 174 -18.04 -16.96 -15.89
N PRO A 175 -18.51 -15.73 -16.12
CA PRO A 175 -17.86 -14.76 -17.00
C PRO A 175 -16.65 -14.08 -16.35
N ILE A 176 -15.70 -14.87 -15.82
CA ILE A 176 -14.44 -14.36 -15.29
C ILE A 176 -13.54 -13.99 -16.47
N ARG A 177 -13.06 -12.75 -16.45
CA ARG A 177 -12.27 -12.17 -17.55
C ARG A 177 -10.82 -11.93 -17.21
N TYR A 178 -10.48 -11.86 -15.93
CA TYR A 178 -9.08 -11.76 -15.51
C TYR A 178 -8.77 -12.71 -14.36
N VAL A 179 -7.51 -13.11 -14.29
CA VAL A 179 -6.93 -13.91 -13.21
C VAL A 179 -5.81 -13.09 -12.58
N LEU A 180 -5.87 -12.90 -11.27
CA LEU A 180 -4.78 -12.32 -10.49
C LEU A 180 -3.99 -13.46 -9.83
N ILE A 181 -2.75 -13.62 -10.25
CA ILE A 181 -1.80 -14.52 -9.61
C ILE A 181 -1.19 -13.76 -8.45
N ASP A 182 -1.56 -14.16 -7.25
CA ASP A 182 -1.14 -13.53 -6.00
C ASP A 182 0.23 -14.02 -5.55
N ASP A 183 0.59 -13.79 -4.29
CA ASP A 183 1.88 -14.18 -3.71
C ASP A 183 2.20 -15.68 -3.94
N GLY A 184 3.50 -15.99 -3.93
CA GLY A 184 4.01 -17.34 -4.14
C GLY A 184 4.61 -17.61 -5.53
N HIS A 185 4.52 -16.65 -6.47
CA HIS A 185 5.07 -16.82 -7.82
C HIS A 185 6.50 -16.30 -7.97
N LEU A 186 6.93 -15.39 -7.10
CA LEU A 186 8.24 -14.73 -7.22
C LEU A 186 9.37 -15.60 -6.66
N ALA A 187 10.53 -15.52 -7.31
CA ALA A 187 11.75 -16.10 -6.79
C ALA A 187 12.21 -15.34 -5.54
N HIS A 188 12.27 -16.04 -4.42
CA HIS A 188 12.69 -15.45 -3.14
C HIS A 188 13.50 -16.45 -2.28
N LYS A 189 14.27 -15.92 -1.33
CA LYS A 189 14.97 -16.69 -0.30
C LYS A 189 14.72 -16.01 1.05
N ASN A 190 14.29 -16.74 2.04
CA ASN A 190 13.95 -16.19 3.37
C ASN A 190 12.98 -15.00 3.29
N ARG A 191 11.97 -15.08 2.41
CA ARG A 191 11.01 -14.00 2.15
C ARG A 191 11.64 -12.68 1.65
N GLN A 192 12.87 -12.71 1.14
CA GLN A 192 13.52 -11.62 0.44
C GLN A 192 13.55 -11.91 -1.05
N LEU A 193 13.17 -10.92 -1.87
CA LEU A 193 13.14 -11.07 -3.31
C LEU A 193 14.54 -11.32 -3.86
N THR A 194 14.70 -12.37 -4.66
CA THR A 194 15.96 -12.67 -5.36
C THR A 194 15.94 -12.24 -6.82
N GLY A 195 14.77 -11.95 -7.38
CA GLY A 195 14.59 -11.43 -8.73
C GLY A 195 13.12 -11.22 -9.05
N PHE A 196 12.83 -10.25 -9.93
CA PHE A 196 11.48 -10.01 -10.47
C PHE A 196 11.15 -11.03 -11.57
N ILE A 197 11.38 -12.30 -11.26
CA ILE A 197 11.15 -13.43 -12.14
C ILE A 197 10.32 -14.49 -11.41
N PRO A 198 9.56 -15.33 -12.13
CA PRO A 198 8.87 -16.45 -11.50
C PRO A 198 9.86 -17.46 -10.91
N ASP A 199 9.49 -18.06 -9.80
CA ASP A 199 10.22 -19.19 -9.22
C ASP A 199 10.31 -20.34 -10.22
N LYS A 200 11.51 -20.80 -10.55
CA LYS A 200 11.75 -21.78 -11.60
C LYS A 200 11.24 -23.19 -11.25
N GLN A 201 11.13 -23.53 -9.95
CA GLN A 201 10.61 -24.83 -9.54
C GLN A 201 9.08 -24.85 -9.63
N ARG A 202 8.43 -23.75 -9.21
CA ARG A 202 6.97 -23.60 -9.26
C ARG A 202 6.47 -23.31 -10.67
N PHE A 203 7.23 -22.55 -11.45
CA PHE A 203 6.90 -22.08 -12.81
C PHE A 203 8.00 -22.43 -13.81
N PRO A 204 8.17 -23.70 -14.16
CA PRO A 204 9.29 -24.15 -15.00
C PRO A 204 9.28 -23.58 -16.42
N SER A 205 8.10 -23.23 -16.96
CA SER A 205 7.99 -22.54 -18.25
C SER A 205 8.00 -21.01 -18.14
N GLY A 206 8.24 -20.46 -16.94
CA GLY A 206 7.99 -19.07 -16.65
C GLY A 206 6.50 -18.76 -16.82
N TRP A 207 6.18 -17.72 -17.58
CA TRP A 207 4.78 -17.34 -17.86
C TRP A 207 4.23 -17.91 -19.17
N LYS A 208 5.06 -18.57 -19.99
CA LYS A 208 4.68 -18.96 -21.36
C LYS A 208 3.41 -19.80 -21.43
N LYS A 209 3.31 -20.87 -20.64
CA LYS A 209 2.14 -21.75 -20.66
C LYS A 209 0.89 -21.04 -20.15
N ILE A 210 1.00 -20.31 -19.02
CA ILE A 210 -0.14 -19.57 -18.45
C ILE A 210 -0.63 -18.54 -19.47
N MET A 211 0.27 -17.78 -20.09
CA MET A 211 -0.10 -16.78 -21.10
C MET A 211 -0.74 -17.39 -22.35
N SER A 212 -0.39 -18.64 -22.70
CA SER A 212 -1.03 -19.33 -23.84
C SER A 212 -2.51 -19.65 -23.63
N TYR A 213 -3.00 -19.64 -22.39
CA TYR A 213 -4.43 -19.82 -22.07
C TYR A 213 -5.26 -18.54 -22.19
N LYS A 214 -4.64 -17.39 -22.40
CA LYS A 214 -5.39 -16.14 -22.64
C LYS A 214 -6.21 -16.24 -23.91
N LYS A 215 -7.46 -15.82 -23.82
CA LYS A 215 -8.40 -15.78 -24.96
C LYS A 215 -9.22 -14.50 -24.90
N GLU A 216 -9.43 -13.87 -26.06
CA GLU A 216 -10.16 -12.59 -26.13
C GLU A 216 -11.57 -12.69 -25.53
N ASN A 217 -12.26 -13.80 -25.75
CA ASN A 217 -13.65 -13.99 -25.31
C ASN A 217 -13.79 -14.69 -23.95
N LYS A 218 -12.69 -15.02 -23.27
CA LYS A 218 -12.66 -15.72 -21.99
C LYS A 218 -11.71 -14.99 -21.03
N ILE A 219 -10.77 -15.68 -20.40
CA ILE A 219 -9.74 -15.05 -19.58
C ILE A 219 -8.81 -14.25 -20.51
N LYS A 220 -8.99 -12.94 -20.50
CA LYS A 220 -8.25 -11.99 -21.35
C LYS A 220 -7.03 -11.41 -20.65
N TRP A 221 -7.11 -11.15 -19.35
CA TRP A 221 -6.03 -10.52 -18.59
C TRP A 221 -5.50 -11.44 -17.50
N ILE A 222 -4.20 -11.40 -17.33
CA ILE A 222 -3.48 -12.02 -16.21
C ILE A 222 -2.71 -10.94 -15.51
N GLY A 223 -3.03 -10.73 -14.22
CA GLY A 223 -2.33 -9.84 -13.32
C GLY A 223 -1.36 -10.60 -12.43
N LEU A 224 -0.31 -9.94 -11.97
CA LEU A 224 0.66 -10.47 -11.04
C LEU A 224 0.72 -9.57 -9.82
N TRP A 225 0.73 -10.16 -8.64
CA TRP A 225 0.97 -9.43 -7.40
C TRP A 225 2.45 -9.08 -7.27
N TYR A 226 2.74 -7.85 -6.86
CA TYR A 226 4.08 -7.39 -6.52
C TYR A 226 4.02 -6.47 -5.30
N SER A 227 4.95 -6.65 -4.37
CA SER A 227 5.19 -5.69 -3.30
C SER A 227 6.10 -4.55 -3.79
N LEU A 228 5.78 -3.31 -3.44
CA LEU A 228 6.62 -2.14 -3.74
C LEU A 228 7.96 -2.18 -3.02
N SER A 229 8.05 -2.88 -1.88
CA SER A 229 9.30 -3.10 -1.13
C SER A 229 10.16 -4.26 -1.66
N GLY A 230 9.76 -4.90 -2.76
CA GLY A 230 10.39 -6.08 -3.33
C GLY A 230 9.66 -7.37 -2.95
N TYR A 231 9.71 -7.76 -1.68
CA TYR A 231 8.96 -8.89 -1.11
C TYR A 231 8.70 -8.62 0.38
N TRP A 232 8.12 -9.56 1.12
CA TRP A 232 7.75 -9.38 2.55
C TRP A 232 8.90 -8.90 3.44
N MET A 233 10.12 -9.38 3.19
CA MET A 233 11.33 -8.99 3.92
C MET A 233 12.29 -8.17 3.03
N GLY A 234 11.77 -7.47 2.03
CA GLY A 234 12.54 -6.62 1.13
C GLY A 234 13.30 -7.38 0.04
N LEU A 235 14.47 -6.86 -0.32
CA LEU A 235 15.33 -7.40 -1.37
C LEU A 235 16.45 -8.24 -0.76
N SER A 236 16.80 -9.35 -1.42
CA SER A 236 17.95 -10.16 -1.01
C SER A 236 19.26 -9.44 -1.31
N PRO A 237 20.17 -9.35 -0.33
CA PRO A 237 21.47 -8.75 -0.54
C PRO A 237 22.40 -9.61 -1.44
N GLU A 238 22.10 -10.89 -1.58
CA GLU A 238 22.96 -11.86 -2.29
C GLU A 238 22.85 -11.79 -3.81
N ASN A 239 21.79 -11.20 -4.34
CA ASN A 239 21.49 -11.25 -5.77
C ASN A 239 21.51 -9.85 -6.40
N GLY A 240 22.49 -9.59 -7.23
CA GLY A 240 22.59 -8.68 -8.38
C GLY A 240 21.73 -7.42 -8.48
N PHE A 241 20.90 -7.07 -7.45
CA PHE A 241 20.22 -5.79 -7.45
C PHE A 241 21.22 -4.64 -7.41
N PRO A 242 21.03 -3.58 -8.20
CA PRO A 242 21.91 -2.42 -8.19
C PRO A 242 22.13 -1.91 -6.75
N GLN A 243 23.37 -1.48 -6.47
CA GLN A 243 23.77 -1.04 -5.14
C GLN A 243 22.89 0.10 -4.58
N VAL A 244 22.31 0.92 -5.46
CA VAL A 244 21.37 2.01 -5.13
C VAL A 244 20.08 1.48 -4.50
N VAL A 245 19.61 0.29 -4.90
CA VAL A 245 18.38 -0.34 -4.35
C VAL A 245 18.65 -1.00 -3.01
N ARG A 246 19.93 -1.30 -2.69
CA ARG A 246 20.33 -1.90 -1.42
C ARG A 246 20.49 -0.89 -0.28
N GLN A 247 20.56 0.40 -0.60
CA GLN A 247 20.77 1.48 0.37
C GLN A 247 19.49 2.25 0.72
N ALA A 248 18.38 1.93 0.06
CA ALA A 248 17.05 2.45 0.36
C ALA A 248 16.31 1.53 1.34
#